data_d0002b3195c11ecf5c7fdf45cec41c35
#
_entry.id   d0002b3195c11ecf5c7fdf45cec41c35
#
_cell.length_a   1.000
_cell.length_b   1.000
_cell.length_c   1.000
_cell.angle_alpha   90.00
_cell.angle_beta   90.00
_cell.angle_gamma   90.00
#
_symmetry.space_group_name_H-M   'P 1'
#
loop_
_entity.id
_entity.type
_entity.pdbx_description
1 polymer ?
#
loop_
_entity_poly.entity_id
_entity_poly.type
_entity_poly.pdbx_seq_one_letter_code
_entity_poly.pdbx_strand_id
1 'polypeptide(L)'
;SHLIPTTLLPTEAQMPSDKNVRHSPVDERKHGSEKRDIFSRREFLKTAGAAGGGALLVGSVGSVFAKTTSLPRPNKSGIDHIVLVTMENRSFDHFLGWLPGANGMQGGLSFTDTLGNTFPTYHLTDYQGCGHADPDHSYAGGRVQYDGGKCDGFLQTAPPGDTFPIGYYTQSDLGFLGQAAPGWTTFNSYFAAIMAETFPNRIYQHAAQTDRLANSTAISTLPTIWDRLADHSISRRYYFSDVPLLALWGLKYLSISAPIAQFFADCAAGTLPHVSFVEPRFLGESQGTSGDDHPFADIRNGEAFLNSVYAAVTSSPAWQHTILVINFDEWGGFFEHVAPSTAPIPAADAAAGNQDGLRGFRVPCLIVSPWSRRGYVAGGIYDHTSVLKMIEWRWNLRPLTIRDASARNLALALDFSVVDLSAPQYVVPPGPFGTVCSSGVPTPFTNTRFAGENWDGLRDVALQRGWPIG
;
A
#
# COMPACT_ATOMS: atom_id res chain seq x y z
N SER A 1 -17.06 -50.19 -38.51
CA SER A 1 -17.91 -51.17 -37.81
C SER A 1 -17.46 -51.31 -36.36
N HIS A 2 -18.13 -50.70 -35.45
CA HIS A 2 -18.70 -51.27 -34.24
C HIS A 2 -19.32 -50.16 -33.39
N LEU A 3 -20.53 -50.47 -32.98
CA LEU A 3 -21.60 -49.71 -32.38
C LEU A 3 -21.30 -49.24 -30.94
N ILE A 4 -21.97 -48.11 -30.63
CA ILE A 4 -22.20 -47.49 -29.31
C ILE A 4 -23.18 -48.37 -28.50
N PRO A 5 -23.13 -48.35 -27.17
CA PRO A 5 -24.38 -48.37 -26.42
C PRO A 5 -24.56 -47.13 -25.51
N THR A 6 -25.67 -46.50 -25.72
CA THR A 6 -26.43 -45.54 -24.94
C THR A 6 -26.82 -46.15 -23.58
N THR A 7 -26.61 -45.44 -22.45
CA THR A 7 -27.29 -45.76 -21.20
C THR A 7 -27.96 -44.53 -20.61
N LEU A 8 -29.19 -44.75 -20.21
CA LEU A 8 -30.31 -43.95 -19.78
C LEU A 8 -30.05 -43.19 -18.43
N LEU A 9 -30.65 -42.01 -18.35
CA LEU A 9 -30.91 -41.24 -17.13
C LEU A 9 -32.01 -41.93 -16.29
N PRO A 10 -31.98 -41.76 -14.95
CA PRO A 10 -33.16 -41.99 -14.11
C PRO A 10 -33.87 -40.68 -13.74
N THR A 11 -35.16 -40.80 -13.72
CA THR A 11 -36.29 -39.93 -13.51
C THR A 11 -36.34 -39.26 -12.13
N GLU A 12 -37.00 -38.09 -12.11
CA GLU A 12 -37.47 -37.30 -10.98
C GLU A 12 -38.22 -38.13 -9.92
N ALA A 13 -38.00 -37.81 -8.63
CA ALA A 13 -38.85 -38.23 -7.54
C ALA A 13 -39.54 -37.00 -6.91
N GLN A 14 -40.87 -37.02 -6.97
CA GLN A 14 -41.84 -36.06 -6.41
C GLN A 14 -41.76 -36.01 -4.88
N MET A 15 -41.90 -34.79 -4.33
CA MET A 15 -42.21 -34.54 -2.91
C MET A 15 -43.70 -34.71 -2.61
N PRO A 16 -44.11 -35.21 -1.44
CA PRO A 16 -45.49 -35.07 -0.96
C PRO A 16 -45.67 -33.79 -0.14
N SER A 17 -46.79 -33.11 -0.45
CA SER A 17 -47.34 -32.02 0.34
C SER A 17 -48.09 -32.56 1.56
N ASP A 18 -47.84 -32.00 2.74
CA ASP A 18 -48.76 -32.14 3.86
C ASP A 18 -49.11 -30.77 4.45
N LYS A 19 -50.42 -30.53 4.46
CA LYS A 19 -51.12 -29.39 5.06
C LYS A 19 -51.57 -29.76 6.47
N ASN A 20 -51.68 -28.77 7.33
CA ASN A 20 -52.42 -28.62 8.56
C ASN A 20 -51.66 -28.83 9.88
N VAL A 21 -51.29 -27.70 10.49
CA VAL A 21 -51.39 -27.58 11.97
C VAL A 21 -51.98 -26.21 12.32
N ARG A 22 -53.02 -26.26 13.17
CA ARG A 22 -53.96 -25.22 13.60
C ARG A 22 -53.29 -24.18 14.54
N HIS A 23 -53.76 -22.95 14.44
CA HIS A 23 -53.58 -21.86 15.42
C HIS A 23 -54.29 -22.21 16.75
N SER A 24 -53.65 -21.87 17.85
CA SER A 24 -54.27 -21.54 19.15
C SER A 24 -53.54 -20.40 19.80
N PRO A 25 -54.24 -19.44 20.44
CA PRO A 25 -53.65 -18.22 20.96
C PRO A 25 -53.18 -18.39 22.40
N VAL A 26 -52.04 -17.79 22.75
CA VAL A 26 -51.57 -17.65 24.14
C VAL A 26 -51.17 -16.20 24.43
N ASP A 27 -52.04 -15.60 25.19
CA ASP A 27 -51.90 -14.71 26.33
C ASP A 27 -50.82 -13.60 26.32
N GLU A 28 -51.32 -12.35 26.27
CA GLU A 28 -50.59 -11.14 26.62
C GLU A 28 -50.20 -11.13 28.10
N ARG A 29 -48.92 -11.12 28.39
CA ARG A 29 -48.43 -10.62 29.69
C ARG A 29 -47.45 -9.46 29.49
N LYS A 30 -47.86 -8.32 29.98
CA LYS A 30 -47.11 -7.08 30.17
C LYS A 30 -45.78 -7.38 30.87
N HIS A 31 -44.69 -6.97 30.25
CA HIS A 31 -43.42 -6.71 30.95
C HIS A 31 -42.93 -5.29 30.66
N GLY A 32 -42.59 -4.63 31.76
CA GLY A 32 -42.30 -3.23 31.86
C GLY A 32 -41.05 -2.81 31.08
N SER A 33 -41.10 -1.59 30.61
CA SER A 33 -40.02 -0.87 29.98
C SER A 33 -38.93 -0.51 30.98
N GLU A 34 -37.81 -1.23 31.02
CA GLU A 34 -36.57 -0.70 31.59
C GLU A 34 -35.97 0.32 30.64
N LYS A 35 -36.05 1.58 31.05
CA LYS A 35 -35.28 2.68 30.46
C LYS A 35 -33.80 2.47 30.78
N ARG A 36 -32.99 2.14 29.78
CA ARG A 36 -31.53 2.26 29.88
C ARG A 36 -31.19 3.74 29.83
N ASP A 37 -30.78 4.27 30.98
CA ASP A 37 -30.22 5.62 31.09
C ASP A 37 -28.93 5.68 30.27
N ILE A 38 -28.96 6.47 29.20
CA ILE A 38 -27.76 6.84 28.42
C ILE A 38 -27.11 7.99 29.20
N PHE A 39 -26.08 7.69 29.98
CA PHE A 39 -25.26 8.70 30.61
C PHE A 39 -24.64 9.63 29.54
N SER A 40 -24.93 10.91 29.63
CA SER A 40 -24.35 11.91 28.73
C SER A 40 -22.89 12.18 29.09
N ARG A 41 -22.03 12.46 28.07
CA ARG A 41 -20.62 12.82 28.25
C ARG A 41 -20.39 13.98 29.28
N ARG A 42 -21.42 14.72 29.56
CA ARG A 42 -21.36 15.88 30.51
C ARG A 42 -21.43 15.45 31.98
N GLU A 43 -22.03 14.28 32.27
CA GLU A 43 -22.12 13.76 33.64
C GLU A 43 -20.90 12.95 34.04
N PHE A 44 -20.24 12.28 33.09
CA PHE A 44 -18.98 11.57 33.33
C PHE A 44 -17.85 12.50 33.79
N LEU A 45 -17.83 13.77 33.32
CA LEU A 45 -16.82 14.77 33.70
C LEU A 45 -17.07 15.42 35.06
N LYS A 46 -18.24 15.29 35.63
CA LYS A 46 -18.56 15.83 36.96
C LYS A 46 -18.21 14.90 38.12
N THR A 47 -18.13 13.59 37.85
CA THR A 47 -17.88 12.59 38.90
C THR A 47 -16.38 12.29 39.12
N ALA A 48 -15.49 12.76 38.24
CA ALA A 48 -14.05 12.59 38.38
C ALA A 48 -13.34 13.68 39.18
N GLY A 49 -14.09 14.66 39.74
CA GLY A 49 -13.55 15.87 40.36
C GLY A 49 -13.53 15.91 41.89
N ALA A 50 -13.92 14.85 42.59
CA ALA A 50 -14.06 14.91 44.05
C ALA A 50 -13.46 13.68 44.75
N ALA A 51 -12.14 13.58 44.81
CA ALA A 51 -11.42 12.88 45.89
C ALA A 51 -9.89 13.09 45.71
N GLY A 52 -9.24 13.74 46.67
CA GLY A 52 -7.78 13.64 46.86
C GLY A 52 -7.06 15.00 46.88
N GLY A 53 -7.13 15.74 47.96
CA GLY A 53 -6.20 16.82 48.27
C GLY A 53 -4.81 16.27 48.58
N GLY A 54 -3.81 16.65 47.80
CA GLY A 54 -2.41 16.43 48.07
C GLY A 54 -1.62 17.40 47.23
N ALA A 55 -1.03 18.41 47.85
CA ALA A 55 -0.22 19.43 47.21
C ALA A 55 1.08 18.77 46.67
N LEU A 56 1.23 18.70 45.36
CA LEU A 56 2.50 18.45 44.70
C LEU A 56 2.77 19.60 43.74
N LEU A 57 3.93 20.24 43.92
CA LEU A 57 4.50 21.22 43.03
C LEU A 57 4.61 20.65 41.61
N VAL A 58 3.70 21.02 40.75
CA VAL A 58 3.75 20.69 39.34
C VAL A 58 4.40 21.85 38.62
N GLY A 59 5.67 21.63 38.24
CA GLY A 59 6.27 22.41 37.17
C GLY A 59 5.38 22.34 35.93
N SER A 60 5.07 23.51 35.35
CA SER A 60 4.23 23.66 34.17
C SER A 60 4.87 22.94 32.99
N VAL A 61 4.56 21.65 32.79
CA VAL A 61 4.70 21.02 31.51
C VAL A 61 3.56 21.54 30.64
N GLY A 62 3.89 22.52 29.81
CA GLY A 62 2.96 23.01 28.80
C GLY A 62 2.55 21.82 27.92
N SER A 63 1.31 21.36 28.11
CA SER A 63 0.69 20.45 27.14
C SER A 63 0.54 21.22 25.83
N VAL A 64 1.48 21.00 24.92
CA VAL A 64 1.33 21.39 23.52
C VAL A 64 0.19 20.53 22.97
N PHE A 65 -1.04 21.03 23.11
CA PHE A 65 -2.13 20.51 22.32
C PHE A 65 -1.73 20.69 20.85
N ALA A 66 -1.38 19.59 20.17
CA ALA A 66 -1.18 19.59 18.74
C ALA A 66 -2.46 20.19 18.13
N LYS A 67 -2.35 21.39 17.56
CA LYS A 67 -3.42 22.06 16.84
C LYS A 67 -3.87 21.07 15.77
N THR A 68 -5.07 20.51 15.90
CA THR A 68 -5.67 19.71 14.83
C THR A 68 -5.79 20.63 13.63
N THR A 69 -4.86 20.48 12.70
CA THR A 69 -4.86 21.26 11.45
C THR A 69 -6.07 20.80 10.65
N SER A 70 -7.10 21.66 10.63
CA SER A 70 -8.20 21.45 9.70
C SER A 70 -7.69 21.70 8.29
N LEU A 71 -8.04 20.81 7.35
CA LEU A 71 -7.71 21.02 5.95
C LEU A 71 -8.31 22.35 5.44
N PRO A 72 -7.61 23.10 4.60
CA PRO A 72 -8.18 24.25 3.93
C PRO A 72 -9.34 23.81 3.02
N ARG A 73 -10.14 24.78 2.56
CA ARG A 73 -11.09 24.47 1.49
C ARG A 73 -10.33 23.95 0.27
N PRO A 74 -10.78 22.91 -0.42
CA PRO A 74 -10.05 22.26 -1.50
C PRO A 74 -9.49 23.24 -2.55
N ASN A 75 -10.31 24.19 -3.00
CA ASN A 75 -9.92 25.22 -3.98
C ASN A 75 -9.02 26.34 -3.41
N LYS A 76 -8.67 26.29 -2.15
CA LYS A 76 -7.75 27.21 -1.45
C LYS A 76 -6.52 26.50 -0.91
N SER A 77 -6.34 25.23 -1.27
CA SER A 77 -5.20 24.44 -0.81
C SER A 77 -3.88 24.82 -1.48
N GLY A 78 -3.93 25.45 -2.66
CA GLY A 78 -2.75 25.75 -3.46
C GLY A 78 -2.25 24.56 -4.29
N ILE A 79 -2.79 23.36 -4.08
CA ILE A 79 -2.37 22.14 -4.78
C ILE A 79 -3.01 22.13 -6.17
N ASP A 80 -2.21 22.03 -7.21
CA ASP A 80 -2.68 21.86 -8.58
C ASP A 80 -2.25 20.51 -9.18
N HIS A 81 -1.17 19.92 -8.66
CA HIS A 81 -0.63 18.67 -9.16
C HIS A 81 -0.39 17.68 -8.00
N ILE A 82 -0.84 16.44 -8.15
CA ILE A 82 -0.53 15.32 -7.29
C ILE A 82 0.15 14.25 -8.13
N VAL A 83 1.40 13.95 -7.78
CA VAL A 83 2.22 12.90 -8.40
C VAL A 83 2.35 11.78 -7.39
N LEU A 84 1.99 10.56 -7.77
CA LEU A 84 2.20 9.33 -6.99
C LEU A 84 3.24 8.46 -7.68
N VAL A 85 4.27 8.06 -6.95
CA VAL A 85 5.25 7.04 -7.35
C VAL A 85 5.10 5.86 -6.44
N THR A 86 4.99 4.66 -7.01
CA THR A 86 4.87 3.43 -6.22
C THR A 86 5.98 2.47 -6.59
N MET A 87 6.79 2.12 -5.58
CA MET A 87 7.84 1.11 -5.64
C MET A 87 7.30 -0.25 -5.18
N GLU A 88 8.13 -1.29 -5.16
CA GLU A 88 7.73 -2.65 -4.83
C GLU A 88 8.38 -3.22 -3.59
N ASN A 89 7.58 -3.97 -2.85
CA ASN A 89 7.94 -5.11 -2.04
C ASN A 89 8.93 -4.82 -0.90
N ARG A 90 8.73 -3.74 -0.12
CA ARG A 90 9.58 -3.44 1.05
C ARG A 90 8.77 -2.99 2.26
N SER A 91 9.00 -3.65 3.41
CA SER A 91 8.36 -3.21 4.65
C SER A 91 9.03 -1.95 5.23
N PHE A 92 8.31 -1.28 6.14
CA PHE A 92 8.83 -0.08 6.79
C PHE A 92 10.07 -0.39 7.65
N ASP A 93 10.06 -1.43 8.46
CA ASP A 93 11.21 -1.76 9.30
C ASP A 93 12.42 -2.18 8.48
N HIS A 94 12.21 -2.90 7.39
CA HIS A 94 13.26 -3.32 6.49
C HIS A 94 14.01 -2.12 5.88
N PHE A 95 13.31 -1.07 5.45
CA PHE A 95 13.89 0.12 4.79
C PHE A 95 14.05 1.33 5.70
N LEU A 96 13.08 1.64 6.55
CA LEU A 96 13.04 2.87 7.33
C LEU A 96 13.01 2.66 8.84
N GLY A 97 13.20 1.43 9.32
CA GLY A 97 13.19 1.12 10.74
C GLY A 97 14.26 1.85 11.57
N TRP A 98 15.28 2.41 10.92
CA TRP A 98 16.32 3.28 11.49
C TRP A 98 15.86 4.72 11.68
N LEU A 99 14.73 5.18 11.09
CA LEU A 99 14.34 6.58 11.01
C LEU A 99 14.08 7.17 12.42
N PRO A 100 14.79 8.22 12.83
CA PRO A 100 14.58 8.85 14.14
C PRO A 100 13.18 9.42 14.29
N GLY A 101 12.55 9.17 15.43
CA GLY A 101 11.20 9.63 15.73
C GLY A 101 10.06 8.78 15.17
N ALA A 102 10.38 7.78 14.34
CA ALA A 102 9.42 6.76 13.92
C ALA A 102 9.39 5.59 14.93
N ASN A 103 8.28 4.84 14.93
CA ASN A 103 8.20 3.56 15.60
C ASN A 103 8.83 2.47 14.69
N GLY A 104 10.14 2.58 14.46
CA GLY A 104 10.92 1.63 13.67
C GLY A 104 11.71 0.69 14.56
N MET A 105 11.94 -0.53 14.08
CA MET A 105 12.75 -1.53 14.78
C MET A 105 13.53 -2.38 13.77
N GLN A 106 14.87 -2.35 13.87
CA GLN A 106 15.76 -3.14 13.01
C GLN A 106 16.55 -4.16 13.81
N GLY A 107 17.16 -3.75 14.91
CA GLY A 107 17.90 -4.65 15.80
C GLY A 107 17.05 -5.15 16.97
N GLY A 108 17.47 -6.29 17.55
CA GLY A 108 16.88 -6.83 18.78
C GLY A 108 15.63 -7.68 18.58
N LEU A 109 15.17 -7.92 17.35
CA LEU A 109 14.16 -8.90 17.04
C LEU A 109 14.79 -10.25 16.73
N SER A 110 14.03 -11.34 16.93
CA SER A 110 14.44 -12.70 16.59
C SER A 110 13.24 -13.47 16.05
N PHE A 111 13.49 -14.28 15.04
CA PHE A 111 12.47 -15.07 14.34
C PHE A 111 12.89 -16.55 14.30
N THR A 112 11.91 -17.44 14.37
CA THR A 112 12.14 -18.87 14.37
C THR A 112 11.71 -19.48 13.05
N ASP A 113 12.57 -20.32 12.44
CA ASP A 113 12.26 -21.02 11.19
C ASP A 113 11.40 -22.28 11.43
N THR A 114 11.02 -22.93 10.34
CA THR A 114 10.18 -24.15 10.38
C THR A 114 10.87 -25.36 11.03
N LEU A 115 12.18 -25.31 11.24
CA LEU A 115 12.97 -26.35 11.95
C LEU A 115 13.17 -26.02 13.44
N GLY A 116 12.68 -24.87 13.90
CA GLY A 116 12.82 -24.44 15.29
C GLY A 116 14.13 -23.67 15.57
N ASN A 117 14.92 -23.33 14.55
CA ASN A 117 16.10 -22.51 14.72
C ASN A 117 15.71 -21.04 14.81
N THR A 118 16.32 -20.30 15.75
CA THR A 118 16.03 -18.88 15.96
C THR A 118 17.18 -18.01 15.46
N PHE A 119 16.84 -17.00 14.68
CA PHE A 119 17.79 -16.07 14.07
C PHE A 119 17.45 -14.62 14.44
N PRO A 120 18.43 -13.79 14.79
CA PRO A 120 18.22 -12.36 15.01
C PRO A 120 18.09 -11.63 13.67
N THR A 121 17.42 -10.47 13.67
CA THR A 121 17.49 -9.51 12.56
C THR A 121 18.92 -9.04 12.36
N TYR A 122 19.30 -8.76 11.12
CA TYR A 122 20.68 -8.39 10.78
C TYR A 122 20.74 -7.39 9.62
N HIS A 123 21.83 -6.63 9.57
CA HIS A 123 22.11 -5.68 8.49
C HIS A 123 22.50 -6.43 7.21
N LEU A 124 21.77 -6.18 6.12
CA LEU A 124 22.12 -6.66 4.79
C LEU A 124 23.29 -5.84 4.23
N THR A 125 24.28 -6.53 3.73
CA THR A 125 25.44 -5.92 3.05
C THR A 125 25.42 -6.11 1.55
N ASP A 126 24.53 -6.98 1.06
CA ASP A 126 24.24 -7.15 -0.35
C ASP A 126 22.99 -6.31 -0.71
N TYR A 127 23.08 -5.57 -1.79
CA TYR A 127 21.98 -4.74 -2.29
C TYR A 127 21.02 -5.47 -3.22
N GLN A 128 21.31 -6.73 -3.52
CA GLN A 128 20.56 -7.55 -4.47
C GLN A 128 20.26 -8.91 -3.83
N GLY A 129 19.00 -9.34 -3.89
CA GLY A 129 18.58 -10.60 -3.25
C GLY A 129 18.86 -11.87 -4.06
N CYS A 130 19.78 -11.84 -5.05
CA CYS A 130 20.18 -13.04 -5.78
C CYS A 130 20.70 -14.12 -4.82
N GLY A 131 20.24 -15.36 -5.00
CA GLY A 131 20.65 -16.50 -4.17
C GLY A 131 19.69 -16.81 -3.01
N HIS A 132 18.71 -15.96 -2.76
CA HIS A 132 17.62 -16.19 -1.84
C HIS A 132 16.33 -16.61 -2.56
N ALA A 133 15.42 -17.23 -1.84
CA ALA A 133 14.04 -17.36 -2.33
C ALA A 133 13.35 -15.98 -2.26
N ASP A 134 12.40 -15.76 -3.17
CA ASP A 134 11.52 -14.61 -3.05
C ASP A 134 10.68 -14.74 -1.77
N PRO A 135 10.75 -13.76 -0.84
CA PRO A 135 10.02 -13.87 0.42
C PRO A 135 8.50 -13.91 0.18
N ASP A 136 7.82 -14.82 0.86
CA ASP A 136 6.38 -15.01 0.67
C ASP A 136 5.58 -13.76 1.10
N HIS A 137 4.92 -13.10 0.19
CA HIS A 137 4.01 -11.96 0.40
C HIS A 137 2.60 -12.24 -0.10
N SER A 138 2.27 -13.54 -0.23
CA SER A 138 0.93 -13.98 -0.62
C SER A 138 -0.12 -13.67 0.45
N TYR A 139 -1.40 -13.72 0.04
CA TYR A 139 -2.54 -13.56 0.96
C TYR A 139 -2.49 -14.57 2.11
N ALA A 140 -2.07 -15.79 1.87
CA ALA A 140 -1.96 -16.84 2.90
C ALA A 140 -0.67 -16.68 3.74
N GLY A 141 0.46 -16.42 3.07
CA GLY A 141 1.75 -16.24 3.74
C GLY A 141 1.76 -15.05 4.69
N GLY A 142 1.19 -13.91 4.28
CA GLY A 142 1.05 -12.75 5.15
C GLY A 142 0.32 -13.05 6.46
N ARG A 143 -0.66 -13.95 6.45
CA ARG A 143 -1.38 -14.35 7.68
C ARG A 143 -0.55 -15.24 8.59
N VAL A 144 0.33 -16.08 8.04
CA VAL A 144 1.34 -16.82 8.82
C VAL A 144 2.32 -15.84 9.46
N GLN A 145 2.81 -14.85 8.69
CA GLN A 145 3.72 -13.82 9.17
C GLN A 145 3.08 -12.95 10.26
N TYR A 146 1.80 -12.61 10.10
CA TYR A 146 1.01 -11.84 11.06
C TYR A 146 0.80 -12.57 12.40
N ASP A 147 0.63 -13.88 12.38
CA ASP A 147 0.38 -14.76 13.54
C ASP A 147 -0.53 -14.15 14.63
N GLY A 148 -1.72 -13.74 14.22
CA GLY A 148 -2.70 -13.16 15.15
C GLY A 148 -2.26 -11.84 15.78
N GLY A 149 -1.32 -11.12 15.20
CA GLY A 149 -0.81 -9.83 15.65
C GLY A 149 0.56 -9.88 16.33
N LYS A 150 1.18 -11.05 16.43
CA LYS A 150 2.53 -11.19 17.00
C LYS A 150 3.61 -10.72 16.02
N CYS A 151 3.36 -10.83 14.71
CA CYS A 151 4.28 -10.46 13.66
C CYS A 151 5.62 -11.21 13.75
N ASP A 152 5.58 -12.50 14.05
CA ASP A 152 6.77 -13.34 14.31
C ASP A 152 6.93 -14.49 13.31
N GLY A 153 6.00 -14.65 12.34
CA GLY A 153 5.99 -15.76 11.41
C GLY A 153 6.80 -15.58 10.12
N PHE A 154 7.65 -14.57 9.98
CA PHE A 154 8.35 -14.27 8.72
C PHE A 154 9.26 -15.41 8.24
N LEU A 155 9.94 -16.11 9.13
CA LEU A 155 10.74 -17.30 8.78
C LEU A 155 9.92 -18.60 8.70
N GLN A 156 8.64 -18.57 9.10
CA GLN A 156 7.74 -19.72 8.91
C GLN A 156 7.30 -19.87 7.45
N THR A 157 7.47 -18.81 6.65
CA THR A 157 7.14 -18.80 5.23
C THR A 157 8.37 -18.85 4.32
N ALA A 158 9.57 -18.83 4.91
CA ALA A 158 10.84 -18.90 4.20
C ALA A 158 11.40 -20.33 4.15
N PRO A 159 12.28 -20.65 3.19
CA PRO A 159 13.07 -21.88 3.22
C PRO A 159 13.87 -21.99 4.53
N PRO A 160 13.99 -23.19 5.15
CA PRO A 160 14.74 -23.33 6.37
C PRO A 160 16.19 -22.81 6.24
N GLY A 161 16.56 -21.91 7.15
CA GLY A 161 17.90 -21.29 7.18
C GLY A 161 18.06 -20.10 6.21
N ASP A 162 17.08 -19.79 5.36
CA ASP A 162 17.08 -18.54 4.60
C ASP A 162 16.57 -17.40 5.48
N THR A 163 17.46 -16.51 5.84
CA THR A 163 17.18 -15.39 6.75
C THR A 163 16.96 -14.06 6.01
N PHE A 164 16.92 -14.07 4.68
CA PHE A 164 16.74 -12.86 3.88
C PHE A 164 15.51 -12.04 4.29
N PRO A 165 14.32 -12.66 4.59
CA PRO A 165 13.13 -11.92 5.01
C PRO A 165 13.31 -11.10 6.29
N ILE A 166 14.29 -11.40 7.13
CA ILE A 166 14.55 -10.69 8.40
C ILE A 166 15.79 -9.79 8.37
N GLY A 167 16.35 -9.59 7.17
CA GLY A 167 17.39 -8.62 6.94
C GLY A 167 16.85 -7.18 6.86
N TYR A 168 17.70 -6.17 7.06
CA TYR A 168 17.34 -4.77 6.91
C TYR A 168 18.48 -3.94 6.30
N TYR A 169 18.11 -2.79 5.73
CA TYR A 169 19.05 -1.77 5.27
C TYR A 169 19.06 -0.58 6.23
N THR A 170 20.23 0.04 6.39
CA THR A 170 20.42 1.22 7.22
C THR A 170 20.29 2.51 6.39
N GLN A 171 20.33 3.65 7.06
CA GLN A 171 20.28 4.96 6.40
C GLN A 171 21.34 5.11 5.30
N SER A 172 22.55 4.59 5.54
CA SER A 172 23.68 4.73 4.61
C SER A 172 23.57 3.87 3.36
N ASP A 173 22.73 2.85 3.38
CA ASP A 173 22.55 1.93 2.24
C ASP A 173 21.58 2.50 1.21
N LEU A 174 20.67 3.38 1.64
CA LEU A 174 19.59 3.97 0.83
C LEU A 174 20.02 5.34 0.31
N GLY A 175 20.45 5.39 -0.94
CA GLY A 175 21.01 6.61 -1.54
C GLY A 175 20.06 7.79 -1.58
N PHE A 176 18.79 7.58 -1.90
CA PHE A 176 17.75 8.61 -1.92
C PHE A 176 16.95 8.63 -0.61
N LEU A 177 16.34 7.51 -0.22
CA LEU A 177 15.48 7.46 0.97
C LEU A 177 16.24 7.77 2.25
N GLY A 178 17.53 7.39 2.34
CA GLY A 178 18.38 7.70 3.48
C GLY A 178 18.58 9.21 3.69
N GLN A 179 18.50 10.00 2.62
CA GLN A 179 18.60 11.46 2.66
C GLN A 179 17.21 12.13 2.71
N ALA A 180 16.23 11.60 1.96
CA ALA A 180 14.91 12.22 1.81
C ALA A 180 14.01 11.98 3.03
N ALA A 181 13.98 10.77 3.59
CA ALA A 181 13.09 10.43 4.70
C ALA A 181 13.30 11.29 5.95
N PRO A 182 14.54 11.60 6.39
CA PRO A 182 14.76 12.53 7.50
C PRO A 182 14.45 13.99 7.16
N GLY A 183 14.41 14.36 5.89
CA GLY A 183 14.25 15.76 5.44
C GLY A 183 12.81 16.18 5.17
N TRP A 184 11.94 15.23 4.81
CA TRP A 184 10.56 15.48 4.40
C TRP A 184 9.55 14.96 5.43
N THR A 185 8.27 14.93 5.07
CA THR A 185 7.23 14.31 5.91
C THR A 185 7.18 12.81 5.61
N THR A 186 7.55 11.97 6.56
CA THR A 186 7.48 10.50 6.48
C THR A 186 6.35 9.96 7.34
N PHE A 187 5.64 8.95 6.88
CA PHE A 187 4.51 8.37 7.62
C PHE A 187 4.97 7.20 8.49
N ASN A 188 4.67 7.30 9.78
CA ASN A 188 4.99 6.25 10.76
C ASN A 188 4.15 4.99 10.62
N SER A 189 2.92 5.12 10.12
CA SER A 189 1.93 4.04 10.06
C SER A 189 1.15 4.12 8.75
N TYR A 190 1.88 3.95 7.65
CA TYR A 190 1.33 3.75 6.32
C TYR A 190 1.40 2.27 5.99
N PHE A 191 0.26 1.68 5.67
CA PHE A 191 0.10 0.25 5.46
C PHE A 191 -0.23 -0.05 3.99
N ALA A 192 0.19 -1.20 3.49
CA ALA A 192 -0.38 -1.75 2.27
C ALA A 192 -1.91 -1.87 2.42
N ALA A 193 -2.65 -1.71 1.34
CA ALA A 193 -4.11 -1.64 1.42
C ALA A 193 -4.74 -2.97 1.86
N ILE A 194 -4.17 -4.07 1.44
CA ILE A 194 -4.60 -5.44 1.74
C ILE A 194 -3.37 -6.31 1.99
N MET A 195 -3.51 -7.30 2.88
CA MET A 195 -2.45 -8.30 3.11
C MET A 195 -2.47 -9.32 1.98
N ALA A 196 -1.91 -8.96 0.84
CA ALA A 196 -1.84 -9.73 -0.39
C ALA A 196 -0.71 -9.20 -1.28
N GLU A 197 -0.51 -9.85 -2.40
CA GLU A 197 0.53 -9.60 -3.39
C GLU A 197 0.42 -8.21 -4.09
N THR A 198 1.35 -7.92 -4.98
CA THR A 198 1.52 -6.68 -5.75
C THR A 198 0.25 -6.26 -6.50
N PHE A 199 -0.30 -7.09 -7.39
CA PHE A 199 -1.45 -6.67 -8.21
C PHE A 199 -2.70 -6.34 -7.39
N PRO A 200 -3.11 -7.11 -6.39
CA PRO A 200 -4.16 -6.70 -5.45
C PRO A 200 -3.94 -5.31 -4.85
N ASN A 201 -2.75 -5.02 -4.34
CA ASN A 201 -2.42 -3.73 -3.72
C ASN A 201 -2.36 -2.59 -4.73
N ARG A 202 -1.78 -2.81 -5.92
CA ARG A 202 -1.75 -1.81 -7.00
C ARG A 202 -3.14 -1.52 -7.57
N ILE A 203 -4.01 -2.56 -7.70
CA ILE A 203 -5.43 -2.35 -8.05
C ILE A 203 -6.11 -1.45 -7.00
N TYR A 204 -5.82 -1.65 -5.72
CA TYR A 204 -6.33 -0.82 -4.64
C TYR A 204 -5.97 0.66 -4.79
N GLN A 205 -4.76 0.96 -5.24
CA GLN A 205 -4.31 2.35 -5.48
C GLN A 205 -5.12 3.06 -6.56
N HIS A 206 -5.74 2.30 -7.46
CA HIS A 206 -6.57 2.87 -8.53
C HIS A 206 -8.07 2.80 -8.23
N ALA A 207 -8.52 1.73 -7.56
CA ALA A 207 -9.93 1.38 -7.45
C ALA A 207 -10.49 1.41 -6.01
N ALA A 208 -9.67 1.64 -4.98
CA ALA A 208 -10.05 1.55 -3.56
C ALA A 208 -10.66 0.20 -3.16
N GLN A 209 -10.41 -0.84 -3.93
CA GLN A 209 -10.84 -2.22 -3.77
C GLN A 209 -10.04 -3.12 -4.71
N THR A 210 -10.15 -4.42 -4.53
CA THR A 210 -9.55 -5.40 -5.45
C THR A 210 -10.55 -6.50 -5.83
N ASP A 211 -10.38 -7.07 -7.03
CA ASP A 211 -11.18 -8.20 -7.51
C ASP A 211 -10.43 -9.54 -7.42
N ARG A 212 -9.24 -9.54 -6.77
CA ARG A 212 -8.36 -10.71 -6.63
C ARG A 212 -7.52 -10.62 -5.37
N LEU A 213 -7.03 -11.77 -4.90
CA LEU A 213 -6.14 -11.90 -3.74
C LEU A 213 -4.75 -12.41 -4.10
N ALA A 214 -4.51 -12.68 -5.38
CA ALA A 214 -3.22 -13.10 -5.93
C ALA A 214 -2.97 -12.40 -7.26
N ASN A 215 -1.70 -12.37 -7.70
CA ASN A 215 -1.30 -11.80 -8.97
C ASN A 215 -1.95 -12.57 -10.14
N SER A 216 -2.66 -11.85 -10.97
CA SER A 216 -3.37 -12.41 -12.11
C SER A 216 -3.54 -11.36 -13.20
N THR A 217 -3.32 -11.74 -14.45
CA THR A 217 -3.51 -10.89 -15.62
C THR A 217 -4.95 -10.86 -16.13
N ALA A 218 -5.91 -11.44 -15.40
CA ALA A 218 -7.33 -11.33 -15.69
C ALA A 218 -7.77 -9.85 -15.74
N ILE A 219 -8.61 -9.53 -16.72
CA ILE A 219 -9.07 -8.14 -16.90
C ILE A 219 -10.01 -7.74 -15.78
N SER A 220 -9.67 -6.63 -15.12
CA SER A 220 -10.52 -5.99 -14.13
C SER A 220 -11.58 -5.10 -14.77
N THR A 221 -12.76 -5.08 -14.18
CA THR A 221 -13.85 -4.17 -14.58
C THR A 221 -14.16 -3.14 -13.49
N LEU A 222 -13.36 -3.10 -12.43
CA LEU A 222 -13.60 -2.18 -11.33
C LEU A 222 -13.54 -0.72 -11.77
N PRO A 223 -14.43 0.14 -11.27
CA PRO A 223 -14.32 1.57 -11.47
C PRO A 223 -13.10 2.10 -10.74
N THR A 224 -12.45 3.11 -11.29
CA THR A 224 -11.19 3.66 -10.74
C THR A 224 -11.27 5.16 -10.52
N ILE A 225 -10.25 5.69 -9.88
CA ILE A 225 -10.07 7.14 -9.74
C ILE A 225 -9.95 7.85 -11.12
N TRP A 226 -9.43 7.14 -12.13
CA TRP A 226 -9.35 7.66 -13.49
C TRP A 226 -10.71 7.98 -14.11
N ASP A 227 -11.73 7.18 -13.80
CA ASP A 227 -13.11 7.44 -14.20
C ASP A 227 -13.65 8.69 -13.49
N ARG A 228 -13.46 8.78 -12.16
CA ARG A 228 -13.90 9.96 -11.38
C ARG A 228 -13.27 11.25 -11.89
N LEU A 229 -11.97 11.23 -12.19
CA LEU A 229 -11.26 12.37 -12.75
C LEU A 229 -11.80 12.74 -14.14
N ALA A 230 -12.16 11.73 -14.97
CA ALA A 230 -12.77 11.95 -16.28
C ALA A 230 -14.11 12.64 -16.17
N ASP A 231 -14.98 12.15 -15.30
CA ASP A 231 -16.34 12.66 -15.08
C ASP A 231 -16.33 14.15 -14.69
N HIS A 232 -15.23 14.62 -14.08
CA HIS A 232 -15.05 15.98 -13.63
C HIS A 232 -14.10 16.81 -14.50
N SER A 233 -13.68 16.29 -15.66
CA SER A 233 -12.74 16.96 -16.58
C SER A 233 -11.41 17.35 -15.94
N ILE A 234 -10.94 16.58 -14.96
CA ILE A 234 -9.64 16.76 -14.30
C ILE A 234 -8.58 16.10 -15.17
N SER A 235 -7.54 16.86 -15.53
CA SER A 235 -6.42 16.32 -16.31
C SER A 235 -5.64 15.28 -15.53
N ARG A 236 -5.30 14.17 -16.20
CA ARG A 236 -4.71 13.00 -15.56
C ARG A 236 -3.84 12.25 -16.54
N ARG A 237 -2.80 11.60 -16.03
CA ARG A 237 -1.93 10.73 -16.83
C ARG A 237 -1.28 9.65 -15.96
N TYR A 238 -1.13 8.49 -16.56
CA TYR A 238 -0.39 7.37 -16.04
C TYR A 238 0.88 7.21 -16.86
N TYR A 239 2.04 7.23 -16.17
CA TYR A 239 3.35 7.13 -16.81
C TYR A 239 3.99 5.80 -16.40
N PHE A 240 4.44 5.02 -17.36
CA PHE A 240 5.05 3.72 -17.15
C PHE A 240 6.44 3.65 -17.79
N SER A 241 7.33 2.89 -17.15
CA SER A 241 8.70 2.71 -17.67
C SER A 241 8.77 1.61 -18.72
N ASP A 242 8.09 0.49 -18.49
CA ASP A 242 8.08 -0.64 -19.42
C ASP A 242 6.71 -1.32 -19.52
N VAL A 243 6.13 -1.83 -18.41
CA VAL A 243 4.82 -2.50 -18.39
C VAL A 243 3.77 -1.64 -17.71
N PRO A 244 2.67 -1.28 -18.41
CA PRO A 244 1.61 -0.51 -17.79
C PRO A 244 0.68 -1.40 -16.95
N LEU A 245 0.62 -1.22 -15.64
CA LEU A 245 -0.37 -1.92 -14.79
C LEU A 245 -1.80 -1.71 -15.28
N LEU A 246 -2.11 -0.53 -15.84
CA LEU A 246 -3.46 -0.22 -16.35
C LEU A 246 -3.89 -1.11 -17.51
N ALA A 247 -2.99 -1.92 -18.10
CA ALA A 247 -3.37 -2.98 -19.03
C ALA A 247 -4.27 -4.05 -18.40
N LEU A 248 -4.31 -4.15 -17.07
CA LEU A 248 -5.29 -4.97 -16.35
C LEU A 248 -6.74 -4.50 -16.59
N TRP A 249 -6.98 -3.29 -17.08
CA TRP A 249 -8.29 -2.83 -17.54
C TRP A 249 -8.44 -2.88 -19.08
N GLY A 250 -7.66 -3.68 -19.75
CA GLY A 250 -7.65 -3.76 -21.20
C GLY A 250 -7.17 -2.47 -21.85
N LEU A 251 -7.91 -1.92 -22.81
CA LEU A 251 -7.56 -0.66 -23.48
C LEU A 251 -8.22 0.59 -22.85
N LYS A 252 -8.98 0.41 -21.77
CA LYS A 252 -9.79 1.49 -21.19
C LYS A 252 -8.99 2.76 -20.90
N TYR A 253 -7.77 2.60 -20.43
CA TYR A 253 -6.93 3.71 -19.99
C TYR A 253 -5.72 3.98 -20.90
N LEU A 254 -5.68 3.37 -22.09
CA LEU A 254 -4.60 3.58 -23.03
C LEU A 254 -4.40 5.07 -23.38
N SER A 255 -5.48 5.82 -23.59
CA SER A 255 -5.43 7.22 -23.99
C SER A 255 -4.86 8.17 -22.93
N ILE A 256 -4.82 7.75 -21.67
CA ILE A 256 -4.24 8.54 -20.57
C ILE A 256 -2.86 8.02 -20.16
N SER A 257 -2.38 6.96 -20.79
CA SER A 257 -1.09 6.33 -20.48
C SER A 257 -0.01 6.83 -21.43
N ALA A 258 1.20 7.02 -20.91
CA ALA A 258 2.35 7.48 -21.66
C ALA A 258 3.65 6.85 -21.12
N PRO A 259 4.69 6.69 -21.94
CA PRO A 259 6.00 6.26 -21.46
C PRO A 259 6.61 7.28 -20.49
N ILE A 260 7.46 6.80 -19.60
CA ILE A 260 8.12 7.60 -18.54
C ILE A 260 8.87 8.83 -19.07
N ALA A 261 9.40 8.77 -20.27
CA ALA A 261 10.07 9.91 -20.92
C ALA A 261 9.14 11.13 -21.04
N GLN A 262 7.82 10.90 -21.24
CA GLN A 262 6.84 11.99 -21.28
C GLN A 262 6.65 12.64 -19.90
N PHE A 263 6.76 11.87 -18.80
CA PHE A 263 6.72 12.45 -17.45
C PHE A 263 7.84 13.47 -17.25
N PHE A 264 9.06 13.12 -17.62
CA PHE A 264 10.20 14.01 -17.49
C PHE A 264 10.05 15.26 -18.38
N ALA A 265 9.52 15.08 -19.60
CA ALA A 265 9.22 16.21 -20.50
C ALA A 265 8.13 17.12 -19.92
N ASP A 266 7.04 16.56 -19.36
CA ASP A 266 5.96 17.33 -18.75
C ASP A 266 6.43 18.07 -17.50
N CYS A 267 7.31 17.47 -16.68
CA CYS A 267 7.96 18.16 -15.56
C CYS A 267 8.79 19.35 -16.03
N ALA A 268 9.66 19.15 -17.01
CA ALA A 268 10.55 20.20 -17.53
C ALA A 268 9.79 21.36 -18.16
N ALA A 269 8.68 21.07 -18.83
CA ALA A 269 7.82 22.07 -19.46
C ALA A 269 6.84 22.74 -18.47
N GLY A 270 6.68 22.25 -17.25
CA GLY A 270 5.66 22.71 -16.30
C GLY A 270 4.23 22.39 -16.74
N THR A 271 4.04 21.28 -17.50
CA THR A 271 2.76 20.85 -18.08
C THR A 271 2.21 19.59 -17.45
N LEU A 272 2.67 19.25 -16.24
CA LEU A 272 2.14 18.11 -15.48
C LEU A 272 0.60 18.18 -15.43
N PRO A 273 -0.11 17.05 -15.62
CA PRO A 273 -1.55 17.01 -15.37
C PRO A 273 -1.84 17.15 -13.86
N HIS A 274 -3.11 17.36 -13.51
CA HIS A 274 -3.52 17.48 -12.12
C HIS A 274 -3.23 16.22 -11.31
N VAL A 275 -3.39 15.03 -11.91
CA VAL A 275 -3.08 13.75 -11.27
C VAL A 275 -2.17 12.93 -12.18
N SER A 276 -1.03 12.51 -11.64
CA SER A 276 -0.01 11.71 -12.31
C SER A 276 0.33 10.50 -11.45
N PHE A 277 0.27 9.29 -12.01
CA PHE A 277 0.85 8.11 -11.40
C PHE A 277 2.05 7.70 -12.23
N VAL A 278 3.14 7.35 -11.57
CA VAL A 278 4.45 7.10 -12.17
C VAL A 278 4.97 5.77 -11.68
N GLU A 279 5.31 4.89 -12.61
CA GLU A 279 5.74 3.53 -12.32
C GLU A 279 7.20 3.31 -12.71
N PRO A 280 7.98 2.59 -11.89
CA PRO A 280 9.34 2.19 -12.20
C PRO A 280 9.38 1.14 -13.32
N ARG A 281 10.56 0.60 -13.58
CA ARG A 281 10.76 -0.50 -14.51
C ARG A 281 10.61 -1.82 -13.76
N PHE A 282 9.66 -2.65 -14.19
CA PHE A 282 9.32 -3.94 -13.60
C PHE A 282 10.00 -5.14 -14.28
N LEU A 283 10.17 -5.09 -15.61
CA LEU A 283 10.72 -6.24 -16.34
C LEU A 283 12.12 -6.60 -15.86
N GLY A 284 12.34 -7.90 -15.72
CA GLY A 284 13.59 -8.45 -15.25
C GLY A 284 13.67 -8.68 -13.75
N GLU A 285 12.56 -8.60 -13.01
CA GLU A 285 12.52 -8.90 -11.57
C GLU A 285 13.14 -10.25 -11.25
N SER A 286 12.67 -11.34 -11.85
CA SER A 286 13.22 -12.68 -11.63
C SER A 286 14.70 -12.81 -11.98
N GLN A 287 15.24 -11.85 -12.74
CA GLN A 287 16.62 -11.76 -13.13
C GLN A 287 17.42 -10.74 -12.32
N GLY A 288 16.78 -10.04 -11.39
CA GLY A 288 17.39 -9.00 -10.54
C GLY A 288 17.78 -7.73 -11.27
N THR A 289 17.19 -7.47 -12.45
CA THR A 289 17.55 -6.32 -13.31
C THR A 289 16.47 -5.25 -13.38
N SER A 290 15.36 -5.40 -12.64
CA SER A 290 14.30 -4.37 -12.54
C SER A 290 14.79 -3.12 -11.77
N GLY A 291 13.96 -2.10 -11.70
CA GLY A 291 14.30 -0.83 -11.06
C GLY A 291 13.25 -0.36 -10.05
N ASP A 292 12.50 -1.31 -9.48
CA ASP A 292 11.31 -1.14 -8.66
C ASP A 292 11.51 -1.40 -7.18
N ASP A 293 12.69 -1.91 -6.77
CA ASP A 293 13.04 -2.42 -5.45
C ASP A 293 12.53 -3.83 -5.13
N HIS A 294 11.95 -4.59 -6.10
CA HIS A 294 11.64 -6.00 -5.90
C HIS A 294 12.78 -6.75 -5.18
N PRO A 295 12.52 -7.78 -4.33
CA PRO A 295 13.57 -8.44 -3.53
C PRO A 295 14.83 -8.87 -4.28
N PHE A 296 14.72 -9.27 -5.55
CA PHE A 296 15.87 -9.62 -6.37
C PHE A 296 16.56 -8.43 -7.04
N ALA A 297 15.89 -7.28 -7.17
CA ALA A 297 16.48 -6.08 -7.77
C ALA A 297 17.58 -5.50 -6.87
N ASP A 298 18.59 -4.92 -7.52
CA ASP A 298 19.54 -4.08 -6.80
C ASP A 298 18.85 -2.77 -6.39
N ILE A 299 18.64 -2.58 -5.08
CA ILE A 299 17.88 -1.43 -4.54
C ILE A 299 18.46 -0.08 -4.95
N ARG A 300 19.74 -0.01 -5.30
CA ARG A 300 20.37 1.24 -5.77
C ARG A 300 19.79 1.72 -7.10
N ASN A 301 19.18 0.83 -7.91
CA ASN A 301 18.47 1.22 -9.12
C ASN A 301 17.14 1.91 -8.79
N GLY A 302 16.39 1.41 -7.82
CA GLY A 302 15.17 2.05 -7.33
C GLY A 302 15.45 3.40 -6.69
N GLU A 303 16.49 3.48 -5.86
CA GLU A 303 16.96 4.72 -5.25
C GLU A 303 17.35 5.77 -6.31
N ALA A 304 18.03 5.37 -7.39
CA ALA A 304 18.37 6.25 -8.52
C ALA A 304 17.11 6.70 -9.28
N PHE A 305 16.13 5.81 -9.48
CA PHE A 305 14.86 6.16 -10.12
C PHE A 305 14.08 7.17 -9.27
N LEU A 306 13.93 6.92 -7.96
CA LEU A 306 13.27 7.84 -7.03
C LEU A 306 13.93 9.22 -7.03
N ASN A 307 15.27 9.28 -7.02
CA ASN A 307 15.99 10.54 -7.11
C ASN A 307 15.73 11.28 -8.43
N SER A 308 15.64 10.56 -9.54
CA SER A 308 15.35 11.15 -10.87
C SER A 308 13.95 11.76 -10.91
N VAL A 309 12.95 11.07 -10.36
CA VAL A 309 11.58 11.58 -10.24
C VAL A 309 11.51 12.79 -9.31
N TYR A 310 12.15 12.70 -8.14
CA TYR A 310 12.26 13.80 -7.19
C TYR A 310 12.88 15.04 -7.83
N ALA A 311 14.02 14.90 -8.50
CA ALA A 311 14.71 16.00 -9.16
C ALA A 311 13.85 16.63 -10.25
N ALA A 312 13.17 15.82 -11.06
CA ALA A 312 12.28 16.31 -12.10
C ALA A 312 11.11 17.13 -11.55
N VAL A 313 10.45 16.64 -10.50
CA VAL A 313 9.32 17.32 -9.86
C VAL A 313 9.76 18.63 -9.19
N THR A 314 10.84 18.58 -8.40
CA THR A 314 11.29 19.74 -7.61
C THR A 314 11.95 20.83 -8.46
N SER A 315 12.44 20.49 -9.65
CA SER A 315 12.98 21.45 -10.63
C SER A 315 11.92 21.94 -11.63
N SER A 316 10.69 21.39 -11.59
CA SER A 316 9.61 21.79 -12.47
C SER A 316 9.12 23.22 -12.19
N PRO A 317 8.76 24.02 -13.21
CA PRO A 317 8.03 25.28 -13.01
C PRO A 317 6.73 25.11 -12.21
N ALA A 318 6.15 23.91 -12.19
CA ALA A 318 4.94 23.59 -11.43
C ALA A 318 5.21 23.23 -9.94
N TRP A 319 6.48 23.19 -9.50
CA TRP A 319 6.85 22.73 -8.15
C TRP A 319 6.09 23.41 -7.02
N GLN A 320 5.91 24.73 -7.11
CA GLN A 320 5.21 25.51 -6.08
C GLN A 320 3.77 25.05 -5.80
N HIS A 321 3.17 24.26 -6.71
CA HIS A 321 1.80 23.77 -6.63
C HIS A 321 1.71 22.24 -6.64
N THR A 322 2.83 21.53 -6.43
CA THR A 322 2.94 20.09 -6.60
C THR A 322 3.11 19.36 -5.27
N ILE A 323 2.42 18.23 -5.15
CA ILE A 323 2.66 17.19 -4.15
C ILE A 323 3.23 15.97 -4.86
N LEU A 324 4.38 15.49 -4.42
CA LEU A 324 4.93 14.19 -4.77
C LEU A 324 4.73 13.25 -3.57
N VAL A 325 4.02 12.15 -3.78
CA VAL A 325 3.90 11.04 -2.83
C VAL A 325 4.76 9.90 -3.35
N ILE A 326 5.60 9.36 -2.50
CA ILE A 326 6.41 8.18 -2.76
C ILE A 326 5.95 7.11 -1.78
N ASN A 327 5.49 5.97 -2.28
CA ASN A 327 5.11 4.83 -1.44
C ASN A 327 5.57 3.51 -2.07
N PHE A 328 5.35 2.44 -1.32
CA PHE A 328 5.55 1.06 -1.76
C PHE A 328 4.19 0.36 -1.77
N ASP A 329 4.01 -0.59 -2.65
CA ASP A 329 2.72 -1.27 -2.83
C ASP A 329 2.43 -2.27 -1.70
N GLU A 330 3.43 -3.10 -1.29
CA GLU A 330 3.28 -4.05 -0.20
C GLU A 330 4.65 -4.37 0.44
N TRP A 331 4.71 -5.29 1.41
CA TRP A 331 5.87 -5.48 2.29
C TRP A 331 6.93 -6.44 1.77
N GLY A 332 6.69 -7.16 0.65
CA GLY A 332 7.64 -8.08 0.02
C GLY A 332 8.04 -9.27 0.90
N GLY A 333 7.21 -9.70 1.84
CA GLY A 333 7.55 -10.76 2.77
C GLY A 333 8.60 -10.38 3.82
N PHE A 334 9.09 -9.12 3.84
CA PHE A 334 10.06 -8.65 4.82
C PHE A 334 9.43 -8.33 6.16
N PHE A 335 10.19 -8.54 7.23
CA PHE A 335 9.73 -8.38 8.61
C PHE A 335 9.22 -6.96 8.91
N GLU A 336 8.25 -6.91 9.79
CA GLU A 336 7.63 -5.70 10.30
C GLU A 336 7.07 -5.99 11.71
N HIS A 337 7.42 -5.16 12.69
CA HIS A 337 7.04 -5.44 14.08
C HIS A 337 5.66 -4.86 14.46
N VAL A 338 5.09 -3.96 13.64
CA VAL A 338 3.80 -3.35 13.93
C VAL A 338 2.67 -4.12 13.26
N ALA A 339 1.82 -4.70 14.05
CA ALA A 339 0.66 -5.43 13.55
C ALA A 339 -0.29 -4.51 12.76
N PRO A 340 -0.70 -4.89 11.54
CA PRO A 340 -1.67 -4.12 10.77
C PRO A 340 -3.06 -4.17 11.39
N SER A 341 -3.79 -3.07 11.25
CA SER A 341 -5.18 -2.99 11.68
C SER A 341 -6.14 -3.36 10.55
N THR A 342 -7.37 -3.73 10.91
CA THR A 342 -8.43 -3.97 9.94
C THR A 342 -9.00 -2.69 9.35
N ALA A 343 -9.64 -2.81 8.19
CA ALA A 343 -10.37 -1.76 7.50
C ALA A 343 -11.67 -2.31 6.92
N PRO A 344 -12.65 -1.46 6.54
CA PRO A 344 -13.87 -1.91 5.91
C PRO A 344 -13.58 -2.73 4.64
N ILE A 345 -14.34 -3.79 4.41
CA ILE A 345 -14.20 -4.67 3.26
C ILE A 345 -15.16 -4.21 2.16
N PRO A 346 -14.66 -3.76 0.98
CA PRO A 346 -15.50 -3.47 -0.17
C PRO A 346 -16.16 -4.74 -0.73
N ALA A 347 -17.23 -4.56 -1.52
CA ALA A 347 -17.96 -5.69 -2.07
C ALA A 347 -17.13 -6.57 -3.02
N ALA A 348 -16.24 -5.96 -3.82
CA ALA A 348 -15.34 -6.72 -4.70
C ALA A 348 -14.36 -7.57 -3.91
N ASP A 349 -13.78 -7.02 -2.84
CA ASP A 349 -12.87 -7.74 -1.94
C ASP A 349 -13.55 -8.97 -1.32
N ALA A 350 -14.78 -8.77 -0.79
CA ALA A 350 -15.56 -9.84 -0.20
C ALA A 350 -15.85 -10.95 -1.24
N ALA A 351 -16.18 -10.56 -2.48
CA ALA A 351 -16.39 -11.49 -3.58
C ALA A 351 -15.10 -12.22 -4.00
N ALA A 352 -13.95 -11.58 -3.87
CA ALA A 352 -12.65 -12.19 -4.11
C ALA A 352 -12.19 -13.12 -2.95
N GLY A 353 -12.88 -13.11 -1.82
CA GLY A 353 -12.59 -13.97 -0.67
C GLY A 353 -11.87 -13.29 0.50
N ASN A 354 -11.72 -11.96 0.48
CA ASN A 354 -11.25 -11.21 1.64
C ASN A 354 -12.30 -11.22 2.75
N GLN A 355 -12.01 -11.85 3.90
CA GLN A 355 -12.97 -12.04 4.99
C GLN A 355 -12.60 -11.30 6.27
N ASP A 356 -11.33 -10.94 6.45
CA ASP A 356 -10.82 -10.37 7.69
C ASP A 356 -10.58 -8.85 7.62
N GLY A 357 -10.48 -8.30 6.42
CA GLY A 357 -10.23 -6.87 6.20
C GLY A 357 -8.87 -6.40 6.72
N LEU A 358 -7.92 -7.30 6.94
CA LEU A 358 -6.57 -6.91 7.34
C LEU A 358 -5.92 -6.08 6.24
N ARG A 359 -5.36 -4.93 6.65
CA ARG A 359 -4.36 -4.24 5.83
C ARG A 359 -3.12 -5.12 5.71
N GLY A 360 -2.28 -4.88 4.71
CA GLY A 360 -0.93 -5.45 4.70
C GLY A 360 -0.07 -4.80 5.79
N PHE A 361 1.17 -5.25 5.91
CA PHE A 361 2.14 -4.65 6.82
C PHE A 361 2.47 -3.21 6.40
N ARG A 362 3.17 -2.47 7.29
CA ARG A 362 3.62 -1.12 6.98
C ARG A 362 4.62 -1.12 5.83
N VAL A 363 4.49 -0.11 5.00
CA VAL A 363 5.41 0.16 3.90
C VAL A 363 5.92 1.60 3.99
N PRO A 364 7.09 1.93 3.42
CA PRO A 364 7.59 3.30 3.37
C PRO A 364 6.60 4.22 2.65
N CYS A 365 6.38 5.42 3.21
CA CYS A 365 5.64 6.47 2.52
C CYS A 365 6.16 7.85 2.93
N LEU A 366 6.44 8.70 1.92
CA LEU A 366 6.89 10.06 2.07
C LEU A 366 5.98 11.02 1.29
N ILE A 367 5.81 12.25 1.81
CA ILE A 367 5.30 13.38 1.03
C ILE A 367 6.40 14.43 0.87
N VAL A 368 6.67 14.78 -0.36
CA VAL A 368 7.57 15.84 -0.81
C VAL A 368 6.72 16.96 -1.42
N SER A 369 6.72 18.13 -0.79
CA SER A 369 5.85 19.24 -1.21
C SER A 369 6.30 20.55 -0.55
N PRO A 370 6.00 21.71 -1.14
CA PRO A 370 6.16 23.00 -0.44
C PRO A 370 5.41 23.12 0.89
N TRP A 371 4.40 22.30 1.14
CA TRP A 371 3.64 22.24 2.40
C TRP A 371 4.07 21.10 3.32
N SER A 372 5.08 20.31 2.95
CA SER A 372 5.61 19.26 3.83
C SER A 372 6.21 19.87 5.10
N ARG A 373 5.91 19.25 6.21
CA ARG A 373 6.63 19.51 7.47
C ARG A 373 8.00 18.86 7.37
N ARG A 374 9.04 19.68 7.45
CA ARG A 374 10.42 19.19 7.36
C ARG A 374 10.81 18.36 8.57
N GLY A 375 11.42 17.20 8.32
CA GLY A 375 11.87 16.30 9.38
C GLY A 375 10.72 15.81 10.27
N TYR A 376 9.52 15.66 9.73
CA TYR A 376 8.33 15.31 10.49
C TYR A 376 7.91 13.86 10.23
N VAL A 377 7.74 13.11 11.31
CA VAL A 377 7.15 11.77 11.27
C VAL A 377 5.65 11.87 11.57
N ALA A 378 4.84 11.64 10.56
CA ALA A 378 3.39 11.78 10.65
C ALA A 378 2.76 10.57 11.36
N GLY A 379 2.03 10.84 12.45
CA GLY A 379 1.24 9.83 13.15
C GLY A 379 -0.15 9.63 12.55
N GLY A 380 -0.78 8.51 12.91
CA GLY A 380 -2.10 8.09 12.45
C GLY A 380 -2.03 7.01 11.38
N ILE A 381 -3.11 6.26 11.23
CA ILE A 381 -3.19 5.14 10.29
C ILE A 381 -3.54 5.66 8.91
N TYR A 382 -2.71 5.29 7.93
CA TYR A 382 -2.87 5.59 6.51
C TYR A 382 -2.69 4.30 5.69
N ASP A 383 -3.18 4.30 4.47
CA ASP A 383 -2.93 3.26 3.48
C ASP A 383 -3.09 3.83 2.06
N HIS A 384 -3.02 3.00 1.03
CA HIS A 384 -3.14 3.44 -0.38
C HIS A 384 -4.40 4.26 -0.64
N THR A 385 -5.51 3.96 0.04
CA THR A 385 -6.76 4.71 -0.12
C THR A 385 -6.69 6.12 0.50
N SER A 386 -5.67 6.40 1.31
CA SER A 386 -5.41 7.74 1.84
C SER A 386 -4.94 8.72 0.77
N VAL A 387 -4.24 8.22 -0.26
CA VAL A 387 -3.87 9.00 -1.46
C VAL A 387 -5.12 9.32 -2.27
N LEU A 388 -5.97 8.33 -2.51
CA LEU A 388 -7.26 8.51 -3.19
C LEU A 388 -8.12 9.53 -2.46
N LYS A 389 -8.20 9.44 -1.12
CA LYS A 389 -8.91 10.39 -0.27
C LYS A 389 -8.38 11.83 -0.41
N MET A 390 -7.07 12.00 -0.60
CA MET A 390 -6.47 13.31 -0.85
C MET A 390 -6.87 13.85 -2.23
N ILE A 391 -6.85 13.01 -3.27
CA ILE A 391 -7.29 13.36 -4.62
C ILE A 391 -8.78 13.72 -4.62
N GLU A 392 -9.62 12.91 -4.01
CA GLU A 392 -11.06 13.15 -3.88
C GLU A 392 -11.36 14.47 -3.16
N TRP A 393 -10.70 14.72 -2.04
CA TRP A 393 -10.83 15.98 -1.32
C TRP A 393 -10.43 17.16 -2.19
N ARG A 394 -9.28 17.07 -2.86
CA ARG A 394 -8.76 18.21 -3.65
C ARG A 394 -9.71 18.64 -4.77
N TRP A 395 -10.34 17.71 -5.45
CA TRP A 395 -11.25 17.99 -6.57
C TRP A 395 -12.73 17.75 -6.26
N ASN A 396 -13.06 17.57 -4.99
CA ASN A 396 -14.45 17.34 -4.53
C ASN A 396 -15.13 16.18 -5.26
N LEU A 397 -14.42 15.06 -5.38
CA LEU A 397 -14.89 13.83 -6.00
C LEU A 397 -15.61 12.95 -4.96
N ARG A 398 -16.55 12.12 -5.45
CA ARG A 398 -17.18 11.11 -4.59
C ARG A 398 -16.22 9.93 -4.40
N PRO A 399 -16.15 9.36 -3.20
CA PRO A 399 -15.41 8.13 -2.97
C PRO A 399 -15.78 7.01 -3.94
N LEU A 400 -14.85 6.12 -4.21
CA LEU A 400 -15.06 4.93 -5.03
C LEU A 400 -15.79 3.85 -4.25
N THR A 401 -15.38 3.66 -2.97
CA THR A 401 -15.89 2.59 -2.09
C THR A 401 -16.02 3.06 -0.64
N ILE A 402 -16.44 2.18 0.24
CA ILE A 402 -16.42 2.40 1.69
C ILE A 402 -14.97 2.57 2.22
N ARG A 403 -13.98 2.01 1.52
CA ARG A 403 -12.59 1.98 1.96
C ARG A 403 -11.95 3.38 1.92
N ASP A 404 -11.99 4.05 0.77
CA ASP A 404 -11.49 5.42 0.61
C ASP A 404 -12.42 6.45 1.28
N ALA A 405 -13.74 6.18 1.35
CA ALA A 405 -14.67 7.00 2.13
C ALA A 405 -14.25 7.11 3.60
N SER A 406 -13.79 6.00 4.20
CA SER A 406 -13.37 5.91 5.61
C SER A 406 -11.89 6.22 5.83
N ALA A 407 -11.09 6.34 4.78
CA ALA A 407 -9.66 6.58 4.85
C ALA A 407 -9.33 7.94 5.48
N ARG A 408 -8.20 8.01 6.17
CA ARG A 408 -7.60 9.26 6.62
C ARG A 408 -6.97 9.98 5.44
N ASN A 409 -7.34 11.25 5.24
CA ASN A 409 -6.78 12.04 4.13
C ASN A 409 -5.29 12.29 4.34
N LEU A 410 -4.47 11.98 3.34
CA LEU A 410 -3.02 12.10 3.41
C LEU A 410 -2.57 13.57 3.62
N ALA A 411 -3.32 14.53 3.09
CA ALA A 411 -3.05 15.96 3.24
C ALA A 411 -3.10 16.47 4.70
N LEU A 412 -3.66 15.69 5.64
CA LEU A 412 -3.64 16.02 7.08
C LEU A 412 -2.22 16.04 7.68
N ALA A 413 -1.25 15.44 7.00
CA ALA A 413 0.16 15.47 7.40
C ALA A 413 0.88 16.78 6.98
N LEU A 414 0.29 17.58 6.10
CA LEU A 414 0.85 18.82 5.57
C LEU A 414 0.56 20.01 6.49
N ASP A 415 1.33 21.09 6.33
CA ASP A 415 1.09 22.40 6.96
C ASP A 415 0.85 23.47 5.89
N PHE A 416 -0.42 23.76 5.64
CA PHE A 416 -0.83 24.76 4.65
C PHE A 416 -0.62 26.21 5.10
N SER A 417 -0.17 26.44 6.33
CA SER A 417 0.14 27.79 6.83
C SER A 417 1.57 28.25 6.46
N VAL A 418 2.43 27.31 6.06
CA VAL A 418 3.82 27.54 5.69
C VAL A 418 4.07 26.97 4.30
N VAL A 419 4.70 27.76 3.43
CA VAL A 419 5.15 27.33 2.11
C VAL A 419 6.67 27.44 2.06
N ASP A 420 7.35 26.29 1.90
CA ASP A 420 8.80 26.19 1.76
C ASP A 420 9.14 25.58 0.40
N LEU A 421 9.57 26.43 -0.53
CA LEU A 421 9.93 26.01 -1.88
C LEU A 421 11.33 25.38 -1.97
N SER A 422 12.09 25.39 -0.89
CA SER A 422 13.43 24.77 -0.90
C SER A 422 13.32 23.26 -1.14
N ALA A 423 14.17 22.74 -2.02
CA ALA A 423 14.27 21.32 -2.32
C ALA A 423 15.76 20.95 -2.40
N PRO A 424 16.30 20.27 -1.38
CA PRO A 424 17.68 19.82 -1.40
C PRO A 424 17.96 18.93 -2.62
N GLN A 425 19.11 19.12 -3.25
CA GLN A 425 19.57 18.20 -4.29
C GLN A 425 20.31 17.05 -3.61
N TYR A 426 19.89 15.82 -3.92
CA TYR A 426 20.52 14.61 -3.39
C TYR A 426 21.50 14.04 -4.41
N VAL A 427 22.64 13.56 -3.92
CA VAL A 427 23.65 12.91 -4.75
C VAL A 427 23.42 11.41 -4.68
N VAL A 428 22.81 10.86 -5.72
CA VAL A 428 22.53 9.42 -5.86
C VAL A 428 23.13 8.96 -7.19
N PRO A 429 24.02 7.96 -7.16
CA PRO A 429 24.58 7.42 -8.40
C PRO A 429 23.50 6.86 -9.33
N PRO A 430 23.55 7.10 -10.65
CA PRO A 430 22.45 6.81 -11.57
C PRO A 430 22.30 5.33 -11.97
N GLY A 431 23.24 4.46 -11.64
CA GLY A 431 23.24 3.05 -12.08
C GLY A 431 23.65 2.88 -13.56
N PRO A 432 23.38 1.73 -14.20
CA PRO A 432 22.76 0.56 -13.58
C PRO A 432 23.68 -0.15 -12.59
N PHE A 433 23.09 -0.77 -11.56
CA PHE A 433 23.77 -1.54 -10.54
C PHE A 433 23.33 -3.01 -10.58
N GLY A 434 24.09 -3.86 -9.90
CA GLY A 434 23.79 -5.28 -9.78
C GLY A 434 24.25 -6.08 -10.99
N THR A 435 23.97 -7.36 -10.94
CA THR A 435 24.25 -8.32 -12.01
C THR A 435 23.00 -9.15 -12.26
N VAL A 436 22.92 -9.80 -13.43
CA VAL A 436 21.85 -10.76 -13.68
C VAL A 436 22.00 -11.91 -12.68
N CYS A 437 20.94 -12.18 -11.91
CA CYS A 437 20.91 -13.33 -11.02
C CYS A 437 21.14 -14.62 -11.84
N SER A 438 22.11 -15.43 -11.43
CA SER A 438 22.37 -16.69 -12.10
C SER A 438 21.17 -17.62 -11.91
N SER A 439 20.77 -18.34 -12.96
CA SER A 439 19.65 -19.28 -13.00
C SER A 439 19.79 -20.51 -12.08
N GLY A 440 20.68 -20.47 -11.12
CA GLY A 440 20.95 -21.50 -10.13
C GLY A 440 20.46 -21.19 -8.73
N VAL A 441 19.49 -20.28 -8.57
CA VAL A 441 18.79 -20.16 -7.29
C VAL A 441 18.15 -21.52 -7.01
N PRO A 442 18.50 -22.20 -5.90
CA PRO A 442 17.79 -23.38 -5.52
C PRO A 442 16.32 -22.97 -5.37
N THR A 443 15.45 -23.50 -6.22
CA THR A 443 14.02 -23.54 -5.97
C THR A 443 13.71 -24.83 -5.20
N PRO A 444 14.01 -24.95 -3.90
CA PRO A 444 13.61 -26.13 -3.14
C PRO A 444 12.21 -25.95 -2.57
N PHE A 445 11.65 -24.75 -2.67
CA PHE A 445 10.28 -24.48 -2.35
C PHE A 445 9.52 -24.31 -3.66
N THR A 446 9.12 -25.44 -4.24
CA THR A 446 7.94 -25.48 -5.09
C THR A 446 6.72 -25.22 -4.20
N ASN A 447 6.65 -24.05 -3.61
CA ASN A 447 5.35 -23.53 -3.21
C ASN A 447 4.66 -23.17 -4.53
N THR A 448 4.00 -24.15 -5.12
CA THR A 448 3.19 -24.01 -6.33
C THR A 448 2.04 -22.99 -6.16
N ARG A 449 1.98 -22.29 -5.02
CA ARG A 449 1.06 -21.20 -4.70
C ARG A 449 1.67 -19.82 -4.91
N PHE A 450 2.99 -19.70 -4.96
CA PHE A 450 3.70 -18.47 -5.23
C PHE A 450 4.19 -18.49 -6.68
N ALA A 451 3.35 -18.08 -7.61
CA ALA A 451 3.78 -17.62 -8.91
C ALA A 451 4.21 -16.18 -8.70
N GLY A 452 5.49 -15.88 -8.70
CA GLY A 452 6.03 -14.53 -8.54
C GLY A 452 5.27 -13.49 -9.37
N GLU A 453 5.63 -12.24 -9.27
CA GLU A 453 4.93 -11.17 -9.96
C GLU A 453 4.87 -11.42 -11.46
N ASN A 454 3.68 -11.36 -12.01
CA ASN A 454 3.44 -11.79 -13.39
C ASN A 454 3.57 -10.61 -14.38
N TRP A 455 4.64 -9.81 -14.25
CA TRP A 455 4.87 -8.66 -15.14
C TRP A 455 5.12 -9.07 -16.58
N ASP A 456 5.88 -10.16 -16.82
CA ASP A 456 6.04 -10.72 -18.17
C ASP A 456 4.70 -11.14 -18.77
N GLY A 457 3.85 -11.80 -17.98
CA GLY A 457 2.49 -12.16 -18.41
C GLY A 457 1.63 -10.94 -18.69
N LEU A 458 1.74 -9.87 -17.88
CA LEU A 458 1.02 -8.63 -18.13
C LEU A 458 1.54 -7.90 -19.37
N ARG A 459 2.86 -7.91 -19.61
CA ARG A 459 3.45 -7.39 -20.85
C ARG A 459 2.85 -8.11 -22.06
N ASP A 460 2.82 -9.43 -22.03
CA ASP A 460 2.29 -10.20 -23.15
C ASP A 460 0.81 -9.92 -23.41
N VAL A 461 -0.01 -9.78 -22.35
CA VAL A 461 -1.41 -9.35 -22.45
C VAL A 461 -1.53 -7.93 -23.01
N ALA A 462 -0.66 -7.02 -22.58
CA ALA A 462 -0.65 -5.63 -23.07
C ALA A 462 -0.33 -5.59 -24.57
N LEU A 463 0.73 -6.28 -25.00
CA LEU A 463 1.13 -6.37 -26.41
C LEU A 463 0.04 -6.97 -27.29
N GLN A 464 -0.55 -8.10 -26.86
CA GLN A 464 -1.66 -8.74 -27.59
C GLN A 464 -2.88 -7.83 -27.76
N ARG A 465 -3.06 -6.87 -26.87
CA ARG A 465 -4.16 -5.90 -26.92
C ARG A 465 -3.81 -4.62 -27.66
N GLY A 466 -2.55 -4.44 -28.06
CA GLY A 466 -2.10 -3.26 -28.84
C GLY A 466 -1.61 -2.10 -27.99
N TRP A 467 -1.15 -2.33 -26.76
CA TRP A 467 -0.41 -1.31 -26.03
C TRP A 467 0.94 -1.04 -26.73
N PRO A 468 1.33 0.24 -26.87
CA PRO A 468 2.59 0.61 -27.53
C PRO A 468 3.76 0.51 -26.55
N ILE A 469 4.04 -0.72 -26.09
CA ILE A 469 5.20 -1.05 -25.26
C ILE A 469 6.22 -1.79 -26.10
N GLY A 470 7.48 -1.43 -25.98
CA GLY A 470 8.57 -1.97 -26.79
C GLY A 470 9.75 -2.38 -25.95
#